data_5fb242bbeb758373eca78065b9fb87a0
#
_entry.id   5fb242bbeb758373eca78065b9fb87a0
#
_cell.length_a   1.000
_cell.length_b   1.000
_cell.length_c   1.000
_cell.angle_alpha   90.00
_cell.angle_beta   90.00
_cell.angle_gamma   90.00
#
_symmetry.space_group_name_H-M   'P 1'
#
loop_
_entity.id
_entity.type
_entity.pdbx_description
1 polymer ?
#
loop_
_entity_poly.entity_id
_entity_poly.type
_entity_poly.pdbx_seq_one_letter_code
_entity_poly.pdbx_strand_id
1 'polypeptide(L)'
;INSDYLERTWQVNYRGGERPYDFEGVVEEGFPLLEHIPDVDEPESGYIWTDLARHNISYFHFAEYISTQYCNATGAASQAMLPQQGGTPEGVHDCSHPYIHHGDPIPARYGGGVSRYPWNIPFIYKDVATKPALVGHFDPDYPDFGLDFPDQLRVNEFLNYFRRWTTDLSAGHDTMPAFVMLRLPNDHTAGTRPGWPTPEASVADNDLAVGRVADLVSHSAYWDSTAI
;
A
#
# COMPACT_ATOMS: atom_id res chain seq x y z
N ILE A 1 10.14 10.13 10.17
CA ILE A 1 11.43 9.89 9.51
C ILE A 1 12.44 9.59 10.60
N ASN A 2 13.15 8.47 10.46
CA ASN A 2 14.14 8.07 11.43
C ASN A 2 15.44 8.87 11.25
N SER A 3 15.82 9.64 12.25
CA SER A 3 17.05 10.44 12.22
C SER A 3 18.33 9.59 12.22
N ASP A 4 18.24 8.35 12.69
CA ASP A 4 19.37 7.44 12.82
C ASP A 4 19.54 6.52 11.61
N TYR A 5 18.73 6.71 10.58
CA TYR A 5 18.68 5.88 9.40
C TYR A 5 20.07 5.57 8.81
N LEU A 6 20.87 6.59 8.56
CA LEU A 6 22.21 6.43 7.99
C LEU A 6 23.16 5.66 8.91
N GLU A 7 23.07 5.83 10.20
CA GLU A 7 23.90 5.11 11.17
C GLU A 7 23.49 3.65 11.26
N ARG A 8 22.21 3.37 11.23
CA ARG A 8 21.66 2.02 11.32
C ARG A 8 21.89 1.21 10.04
N THR A 9 21.74 1.82 8.89
CA THR A 9 21.96 1.14 7.60
C THR A 9 23.42 1.00 7.22
N TRP A 10 24.29 1.83 7.76
CA TRP A 10 25.72 1.82 7.49
C TRP A 10 26.38 0.46 7.75
N GLN A 11 25.94 -0.23 8.79
CA GLN A 11 26.52 -1.51 9.20
C GLN A 11 25.84 -2.72 8.57
N VAL A 12 24.84 -2.51 7.74
CA VAL A 12 24.06 -3.56 7.11
C VAL A 12 24.48 -3.71 5.67
N ASN A 13 24.80 -4.93 5.26
CA ASN A 13 25.15 -5.22 3.88
C ASN A 13 23.89 -5.15 3.02
N TYR A 14 23.68 -4.00 2.42
CA TYR A 14 22.55 -3.73 1.55
C TYR A 14 22.70 -4.50 0.24
N ARG A 15 21.66 -5.17 -0.23
CA ARG A 15 21.61 -5.90 -1.50
C ARG A 15 22.54 -7.10 -1.62
N GLY A 16 22.17 -8.21 -1.06
CA GLY A 16 22.75 -9.53 -1.36
C GLY A 16 23.59 -10.16 -0.25
N GLY A 17 23.69 -9.50 0.91
CA GLY A 17 24.19 -10.12 2.11
C GLY A 17 23.06 -10.46 3.09
N GLU A 18 23.32 -11.38 4.01
CA GLU A 18 22.45 -11.57 5.17
C GLU A 18 22.42 -10.28 5.98
N ARG A 19 21.22 -9.79 6.26
CA ARG A 19 21.00 -8.62 7.10
C ARG A 19 20.58 -9.07 8.49
N PRO A 20 21.38 -8.81 9.52
CA PRO A 20 20.98 -9.12 10.88
C PRO A 20 19.92 -8.16 11.42
N TYR A 21 19.60 -7.10 10.68
CA TYR A 21 18.61 -6.08 11.02
C TYR A 21 17.75 -5.75 9.82
N ASP A 22 16.50 -5.44 10.08
CA ASP A 22 15.64 -4.81 9.12
C ASP A 22 15.90 -3.31 9.07
N PHE A 23 15.68 -2.70 7.91
CA PHE A 23 15.70 -1.26 7.73
C PHE A 23 14.82 -0.87 6.55
N GLU A 24 14.32 0.36 6.56
CA GLU A 24 13.38 0.87 5.56
C GLU A 24 12.08 0.06 5.45
N GLY A 25 11.74 -0.70 6.46
CA GLY A 25 10.56 -1.57 6.40
C GLY A 25 10.63 -2.68 5.34
N VAL A 26 11.82 -3.03 4.85
CA VAL A 26 11.98 -3.99 3.74
C VAL A 26 11.54 -5.39 4.14
N VAL A 27 11.77 -5.79 5.39
CA VAL A 27 11.30 -7.08 5.88
C VAL A 27 9.79 -7.05 6.08
N GLU A 28 9.25 -5.93 6.49
CA GLU A 28 7.81 -5.72 6.63
C GLU A 28 7.08 -5.85 5.32
N GLU A 29 7.67 -5.41 4.25
CA GLU A 29 7.11 -5.58 2.89
C GLU A 29 7.17 -7.04 2.42
N GLY A 30 8.02 -7.84 3.02
CA GLY A 30 8.19 -9.24 2.71
C GLY A 30 7.70 -10.21 3.78
N PHE A 31 8.34 -10.20 4.95
CA PHE A 31 8.19 -11.26 5.96
C PHE A 31 8.27 -10.75 7.40
N PRO A 32 7.46 -9.80 7.81
CA PRO A 32 7.69 -8.97 8.98
C PRO A 32 7.74 -9.70 10.31
N LEU A 33 7.02 -10.79 10.45
CA LEU A 33 6.87 -11.45 11.74
C LEU A 33 7.51 -12.84 11.80
N LEU A 34 8.15 -13.25 10.73
CA LEU A 34 8.68 -14.61 10.62
C LEU A 34 10.14 -14.68 11.02
N GLU A 35 10.84 -13.59 10.77
CA GLU A 35 12.28 -13.55 10.92
C GLU A 35 12.69 -13.16 12.34
N HIS A 36 11.78 -12.64 13.15
CA HIS A 36 12.09 -12.03 14.45
C HIS A 36 13.25 -11.03 14.36
N ILE A 37 13.42 -10.45 13.18
CA ILE A 37 14.46 -9.47 12.90
C ILE A 37 14.00 -8.12 13.45
N PRO A 38 14.82 -7.45 14.28
CA PRO A 38 14.46 -6.13 14.77
C PRO A 38 14.36 -5.14 13.62
N ASP A 39 13.25 -4.40 13.54
CA ASP A 39 13.14 -3.24 12.70
C ASP A 39 13.99 -2.11 13.30
N VAL A 40 15.13 -1.84 12.69
CA VAL A 40 16.05 -0.81 13.17
C VAL A 40 15.62 0.61 12.80
N ASP A 41 14.62 0.73 11.94
CA ASP A 41 14.06 2.02 11.58
C ASP A 41 12.91 2.43 12.50
N GLU A 42 12.34 1.48 13.24
CA GLU A 42 11.30 1.79 14.20
C GLU A 42 11.89 2.53 15.40
N PRO A 43 11.49 3.78 15.67
CA PRO A 43 11.92 4.50 16.85
C PRO A 43 11.34 3.86 18.12
N GLU A 44 11.95 4.13 19.28
CA GLU A 44 11.42 3.63 20.57
C GLU A 44 9.98 4.04 20.86
N SER A 45 9.55 5.17 20.32
CA SER A 45 8.16 5.65 20.39
C SER A 45 7.20 4.84 19.52
N GLY A 46 7.70 4.02 18.60
CA GLY A 46 6.95 3.41 17.51
C GLY A 46 6.78 4.35 16.33
N TYR A 47 6.18 3.85 15.26
CA TYR A 47 5.78 4.66 14.12
C TYR A 47 4.56 5.53 14.45
N ILE A 48 4.20 6.45 13.55
CA ILE A 48 3.09 7.38 13.74
C ILE A 48 1.77 6.65 14.06
N TRP A 49 1.46 5.55 13.36
CA TRP A 49 0.24 4.75 13.64
C TRP A 49 0.26 4.09 15.01
N THR A 50 1.43 3.70 15.51
CA THR A 50 1.57 3.16 16.88
C THR A 50 1.24 4.24 17.91
N ASP A 51 1.68 5.47 17.66
CA ASP A 51 1.40 6.61 18.54
C ASP A 51 -0.07 7.04 18.46
N LEU A 52 -0.64 7.09 17.26
CA LEU A 52 -2.06 7.34 17.07
C LEU A 52 -2.94 6.33 17.82
N ALA A 53 -2.58 5.03 17.74
CA ALA A 53 -3.27 3.97 18.46
C ALA A 53 -3.20 4.16 19.98
N ARG A 54 -2.03 4.54 20.52
CA ARG A 54 -1.86 4.82 21.95
C ARG A 54 -2.72 5.99 22.44
N HIS A 55 -2.98 6.95 21.57
CA HIS A 55 -3.79 8.13 21.87
C HIS A 55 -5.26 8.00 21.48
N ASN A 56 -5.68 6.82 21.01
CA ASN A 56 -7.04 6.56 20.52
C ASN A 56 -7.46 7.52 19.38
N ILE A 57 -6.52 7.94 18.55
CA ILE A 57 -6.78 8.71 17.34
C ILE A 57 -7.03 7.73 16.20
N SER A 58 -8.13 7.90 15.48
CA SER A 58 -8.50 7.04 14.37
C SER A 58 -7.55 7.21 13.19
N TYR A 59 -7.16 6.10 12.56
CA TYR A 59 -6.28 6.10 11.40
C TYR A 59 -6.62 4.97 10.44
N PHE A 60 -6.20 5.12 9.18
CA PHE A 60 -6.36 4.11 8.15
C PHE A 60 -5.23 4.20 7.11
N HIS A 61 -4.82 3.05 6.59
CA HIS A 61 -3.68 2.91 5.69
C HIS A 61 -4.07 2.35 4.34
N PHE A 62 -3.42 2.89 3.32
CA PHE A 62 -3.42 2.39 1.96
C PHE A 62 -1.97 2.07 1.58
N ALA A 63 -1.59 0.81 1.71
CA ALA A 63 -0.34 0.14 1.36
C ALA A 63 0.89 0.35 2.27
N GLU A 64 1.06 1.42 2.98
CA GLU A 64 2.28 1.62 3.77
C GLU A 64 2.38 0.59 4.90
N TYR A 65 3.48 -0.15 4.98
CA TYR A 65 3.69 -1.28 5.90
C TYR A 65 2.61 -2.37 5.80
N ILE A 66 2.09 -2.53 4.61
CA ILE A 66 1.20 -3.62 4.22
C ILE A 66 1.95 -4.45 3.19
N SER A 67 2.05 -5.75 3.42
CA SER A 67 2.67 -6.68 2.46
C SER A 67 1.61 -7.25 1.55
N THR A 68 1.76 -6.99 0.25
CA THR A 68 0.88 -7.53 -0.78
C THR A 68 1.47 -8.80 -1.38
N GLN A 69 0.69 -9.87 -1.35
CA GLN A 69 0.95 -11.03 -2.17
C GLN A 69 0.13 -10.96 -3.45
N TYR A 70 0.84 -11.04 -4.55
CA TYR A 70 0.21 -11.04 -5.86
C TYR A 70 0.00 -12.47 -6.36
N CYS A 71 -1.05 -12.67 -7.16
CA CYS A 71 -1.38 -13.96 -7.77
C CYS A 71 -0.29 -14.52 -8.69
N ASN A 72 0.60 -13.67 -9.20
CA ASN A 72 1.72 -14.05 -10.03
C ASN A 72 2.97 -14.47 -9.23
N ALA A 73 2.95 -14.39 -7.92
CA ALA A 73 4.07 -14.79 -7.08
C ALA A 73 4.32 -16.30 -7.20
N THR A 74 5.44 -16.67 -7.80
CA THR A 74 5.85 -18.05 -8.03
C THR A 74 6.77 -18.53 -6.91
N GLY A 75 6.23 -18.82 -5.75
CA GLY A 75 7.03 -19.41 -4.69
C GLY A 75 6.19 -19.95 -3.55
N ALA A 76 6.30 -21.24 -3.29
CA ALA A 76 5.64 -21.89 -2.16
C ALA A 76 6.04 -21.26 -0.80
N ALA A 77 7.21 -20.64 -0.72
CA ALA A 77 7.68 -19.93 0.46
C ALA A 77 6.81 -18.69 0.76
N SER A 78 6.48 -17.91 -0.25
CA SER A 78 5.65 -16.70 -0.10
C SER A 78 4.23 -17.02 0.35
N GLN A 79 3.67 -18.15 -0.09
CA GLN A 79 2.31 -18.56 0.26
C GLN A 79 2.22 -19.28 1.61
N ALA A 80 3.28 -19.97 2.03
CA ALA A 80 3.27 -20.78 3.26
C ALA A 80 3.43 -19.93 4.54
N MET A 81 3.92 -18.72 4.44
CA MET A 81 4.34 -17.92 5.58
C MET A 81 3.27 -16.99 6.16
N LEU A 82 2.17 -16.76 5.44
CA LEU A 82 1.12 -15.80 5.83
C LEU A 82 -0.02 -16.33 6.73
N PRO A 83 -0.24 -17.63 6.95
CA PRO A 83 -1.34 -18.08 7.80
C PRO A 83 -1.20 -17.72 9.27
N GLN A 84 -0.04 -17.29 9.73
CA GLN A 84 0.26 -17.14 11.15
C GLN A 84 -0.10 -15.77 11.74
N GLN A 85 -0.42 -14.81 10.91
CA GLN A 85 -0.80 -13.49 11.38
C GLN A 85 -2.31 -13.37 11.47
N GLY A 86 -3.01 -14.00 12.31
CA GLY A 86 -4.41 -13.77 12.72
C GLY A 86 -5.26 -12.67 12.06
N GLY A 87 -4.89 -12.24 10.86
CA GLY A 87 -5.65 -11.34 10.02
C GLY A 87 -6.83 -12.10 9.43
N THR A 88 -8.00 -11.51 9.49
CA THR A 88 -9.19 -11.98 8.80
C THR A 88 -8.88 -12.18 7.32
N PRO A 89 -9.45 -13.18 6.66
CA PRO A 89 -9.24 -13.46 5.24
C PRO A 89 -9.93 -12.43 4.30
N GLU A 90 -10.10 -11.20 4.76
CA GLU A 90 -10.52 -10.11 3.90
C GLU A 90 -9.40 -9.87 2.88
N GLY A 91 -9.75 -9.89 1.59
CA GLY A 91 -8.79 -9.69 0.52
C GLY A 91 -8.19 -10.96 -0.10
N VAL A 92 -8.67 -12.16 0.20
CA VAL A 92 -8.28 -13.35 -0.55
C VAL A 92 -9.01 -13.37 -1.90
N HIS A 93 -8.25 -13.24 -2.97
CA HIS A 93 -8.77 -13.27 -4.33
C HIS A 93 -8.50 -14.60 -5.02
N ASP A 94 -9.38 -14.96 -5.95
CA ASP A 94 -9.16 -16.09 -6.84
C ASP A 94 -8.03 -15.79 -7.83
N CYS A 95 -6.96 -16.57 -7.77
CA CYS A 95 -5.81 -16.46 -8.66
C CYS A 95 -5.92 -17.29 -9.95
N SER A 96 -7.10 -17.66 -10.38
CA SER A 96 -7.30 -18.32 -11.68
C SER A 96 -6.87 -17.43 -12.84
N HIS A 97 -6.91 -16.11 -12.65
CA HIS A 97 -6.46 -15.10 -13.58
C HIS A 97 -5.45 -14.18 -12.88
N PRO A 98 -4.15 -14.51 -12.89
CA PRO A 98 -3.15 -13.81 -12.08
C PRO A 98 -2.80 -12.40 -12.56
N TYR A 99 -3.30 -12.00 -13.73
CA TYR A 99 -3.05 -10.69 -14.33
C TYR A 99 -4.30 -10.10 -14.96
N ILE A 100 -4.34 -8.76 -15.03
CA ILE A 100 -5.18 -8.00 -15.95
C ILE A 100 -4.32 -7.68 -17.18
N HIS A 101 -4.65 -8.26 -18.32
CA HIS A 101 -3.96 -7.97 -19.58
C HIS A 101 -4.59 -6.77 -20.31
N HIS A 102 -3.89 -6.26 -21.32
CA HIS A 102 -4.48 -5.30 -22.23
C HIS A 102 -5.76 -5.88 -22.87
N GLY A 103 -6.87 -5.16 -22.76
CA GLY A 103 -8.17 -5.60 -23.23
C GLY A 103 -9.04 -6.32 -22.20
N ASP A 104 -8.49 -6.72 -21.07
CA ASP A 104 -9.25 -7.36 -20.01
C ASP A 104 -10.08 -6.35 -19.19
N PRO A 105 -11.18 -6.79 -18.57
CA PRO A 105 -11.96 -5.93 -17.69
C PRO A 105 -11.16 -5.58 -16.43
N ILE A 106 -11.17 -4.30 -16.08
CA ILE A 106 -10.66 -3.81 -14.78
C ILE A 106 -11.76 -4.00 -13.73
N PRO A 107 -11.47 -4.55 -12.56
CA PRO A 107 -12.43 -4.66 -11.47
C PRO A 107 -13.07 -3.31 -11.11
N ALA A 108 -14.35 -3.33 -10.73
CA ALA A 108 -15.11 -2.12 -10.42
C ALA A 108 -14.46 -1.27 -9.32
N ARG A 109 -13.82 -1.92 -8.32
CA ARG A 109 -13.07 -1.23 -7.26
C ARG A 109 -11.96 -0.34 -7.79
N TYR A 110 -11.28 -0.77 -8.85
CA TYR A 110 -10.22 -0.01 -9.51
C TYR A 110 -10.74 0.88 -10.65
N GLY A 111 -12.05 1.15 -10.69
CA GLY A 111 -12.68 2.08 -11.62
C GLY A 111 -13.41 1.42 -12.78
N GLY A 112 -13.33 0.11 -12.96
CA GLY A 112 -14.01 -0.63 -14.03
C GLY A 112 -13.48 -0.30 -15.43
N GLY A 113 -14.25 -0.69 -16.45
CA GLY A 113 -13.86 -0.50 -17.84
C GLY A 113 -12.94 -1.60 -18.36
N VAL A 114 -12.12 -1.26 -19.34
CA VAL A 114 -11.19 -2.17 -20.02
C VAL A 114 -9.78 -1.65 -19.91
N SER A 115 -8.85 -2.54 -19.59
CA SER A 115 -7.42 -2.21 -19.45
C SER A 115 -6.85 -1.73 -20.78
N ARG A 116 -6.25 -0.55 -20.76
CA ARG A 116 -5.48 0.03 -21.86
C ARG A 116 -3.98 0.01 -21.61
N TYR A 117 -3.57 -0.53 -20.48
CA TYR A 117 -2.16 -0.63 -20.11
C TYR A 117 -1.46 -1.63 -21.01
N PRO A 118 -0.30 -1.29 -21.57
CA PRO A 118 0.44 -2.19 -22.46
C PRO A 118 1.24 -3.27 -21.72
N TRP A 119 1.19 -3.27 -20.38
CA TRP A 119 1.80 -4.30 -19.54
C TRP A 119 0.73 -5.05 -18.74
N ASN A 120 1.11 -6.18 -18.18
CA ASN A 120 0.24 -6.98 -17.34
C ASN A 120 0.24 -6.45 -15.91
N ILE A 121 -0.96 -6.15 -15.38
CA ILE A 121 -1.12 -5.68 -14.00
C ILE A 121 -1.40 -6.91 -13.13
N PRO A 122 -0.62 -7.14 -12.05
CA PRO A 122 -0.83 -8.31 -11.21
C PRO A 122 -2.09 -8.14 -10.35
N PHE A 123 -2.84 -9.24 -10.16
CA PHE A 123 -3.92 -9.29 -9.18
C PHE A 123 -3.37 -9.52 -7.77
N ILE A 124 -4.04 -8.92 -6.81
CA ILE A 124 -3.80 -9.14 -5.39
C ILE A 124 -4.40 -10.47 -4.98
N TYR A 125 -3.59 -11.32 -4.35
CA TYR A 125 -4.04 -12.52 -3.68
C TYR A 125 -4.42 -12.25 -2.24
N LYS A 126 -3.57 -11.56 -1.50
CA LYS A 126 -3.76 -11.24 -0.09
C LYS A 126 -2.89 -10.06 0.33
N ASP A 127 -3.45 -9.20 1.16
CA ASP A 127 -2.71 -8.20 1.91
C ASP A 127 -2.63 -8.54 3.39
N VAL A 128 -1.51 -8.19 4.00
CA VAL A 128 -1.23 -8.45 5.41
C VAL A 128 -0.57 -7.23 6.02
N ALA A 129 -1.09 -6.80 7.16
CA ALA A 129 -0.42 -5.78 7.94
C ALA A 129 0.90 -6.32 8.51
N THR A 130 1.96 -5.55 8.39
CA THR A 130 3.29 -5.95 8.86
C THR A 130 3.60 -5.46 10.26
N LYS A 131 2.78 -4.56 10.78
CA LYS A 131 2.87 -4.04 12.13
C LYS A 131 1.58 -4.30 12.91
N PRO A 132 1.66 -4.70 14.19
CA PRO A 132 0.46 -5.03 14.97
C PRO A 132 -0.58 -3.90 15.02
N ALA A 133 -0.13 -2.64 15.06
CA ALA A 133 -1.02 -1.49 15.10
C ALA A 133 -1.80 -1.26 13.79
N LEU A 134 -1.38 -1.86 12.68
CA LEU A 134 -2.07 -1.74 11.39
C LEU A 134 -3.13 -2.82 11.17
N VAL A 135 -3.16 -3.87 11.98
CA VAL A 135 -4.16 -4.94 11.84
C VAL A 135 -5.58 -4.38 11.98
N GLY A 136 -6.39 -4.53 10.94
CA GLY A 136 -7.75 -3.98 10.88
C GLY A 136 -7.83 -2.47 10.54
N HIS A 137 -6.70 -1.82 10.28
CA HIS A 137 -6.63 -0.40 9.94
C HIS A 137 -6.05 -0.14 8.54
N PHE A 138 -6.22 -1.06 7.62
CA PHE A 138 -5.75 -0.93 6.25
C PHE A 138 -6.77 -1.44 5.25
N ASP A 139 -6.60 -1.04 3.98
CA ASP A 139 -7.40 -1.56 2.88
C ASP A 139 -6.77 -2.86 2.34
N PRO A 140 -7.47 -4.01 2.44
CA PRO A 140 -6.96 -5.29 1.98
C PRO A 140 -6.91 -5.45 0.45
N ASP A 141 -7.47 -4.51 -0.28
CA ASP A 141 -7.52 -4.51 -1.74
C ASP A 141 -6.59 -3.47 -2.38
N TYR A 142 -5.84 -2.74 -1.54
CA TYR A 142 -4.93 -1.70 -2.01
C TYR A 142 -3.49 -2.22 -2.07
N PRO A 143 -2.90 -2.35 -3.27
CA PRO A 143 -1.58 -2.96 -3.43
C PRO A 143 -0.46 -2.12 -2.81
N ASP A 144 0.54 -2.81 -2.28
CA ASP A 144 1.77 -2.23 -1.76
C ASP A 144 2.65 -1.57 -2.85
N PHE A 145 3.97 -1.62 -2.69
CA PHE A 145 4.97 -0.99 -3.55
C PHE A 145 5.11 -1.62 -4.97
N GLY A 146 4.12 -2.31 -5.50
CA GLY A 146 4.18 -2.88 -6.86
C GLY A 146 4.20 -1.81 -7.95
N LEU A 147 5.35 -1.55 -8.60
CA LEU A 147 5.51 -0.52 -9.64
C LEU A 147 4.88 -0.88 -10.99
N ASP A 148 4.40 -2.09 -11.16
CA ASP A 148 3.58 -2.54 -12.29
C ASP A 148 2.09 -2.37 -12.07
N PHE A 149 1.68 -1.96 -10.88
CA PHE A 149 0.31 -1.59 -10.58
C PHE A 149 0.15 -0.06 -10.71
N PRO A 150 -0.74 0.44 -11.60
CA PRO A 150 -0.87 1.88 -11.83
C PRO A 150 -1.44 2.64 -10.63
N ASP A 151 -0.87 3.81 -10.31
CA ASP A 151 -1.39 4.67 -9.24
C ASP A 151 -2.79 5.21 -9.55
N GLN A 152 -3.15 5.33 -10.84
CA GLN A 152 -4.52 5.67 -11.21
C GLN A 152 -5.55 4.64 -10.71
N LEU A 153 -5.19 3.37 -10.69
CA LEU A 153 -6.06 2.31 -10.16
C LEU A 153 -6.08 2.33 -8.63
N ARG A 154 -4.94 2.64 -7.98
CA ARG A 154 -4.86 2.86 -6.54
C ARG A 154 -5.77 3.99 -6.10
N VAL A 155 -5.73 5.11 -6.78
CA VAL A 155 -6.62 6.25 -6.48
C VAL A 155 -8.09 5.88 -6.66
N ASN A 156 -8.44 5.05 -7.64
CA ASN A 156 -9.83 4.60 -7.79
C ASN A 156 -10.29 3.80 -6.56
N GLU A 157 -9.44 2.97 -5.98
CA GLU A 157 -9.76 2.27 -4.73
C GLU A 157 -9.89 3.23 -3.55
N PHE A 158 -8.95 4.15 -3.39
CA PHE A 158 -9.07 5.22 -2.39
C PHE A 158 -10.38 6.02 -2.55
N LEU A 159 -10.80 6.32 -3.78
CA LEU A 159 -12.05 7.02 -4.07
C LEU A 159 -13.29 6.28 -3.52
N ASN A 160 -13.28 4.95 -3.47
CA ASN A 160 -14.40 4.18 -2.94
C ASN A 160 -14.55 4.43 -1.43
N TYR A 161 -13.44 4.47 -0.70
CA TYR A 161 -13.44 4.82 0.72
C TYR A 161 -13.86 6.26 0.95
N PHE A 162 -13.29 7.19 0.20
CA PHE A 162 -13.58 8.61 0.36
C PHE A 162 -15.06 8.94 0.08
N ARG A 163 -15.65 8.32 -0.95
CA ARG A 163 -17.08 8.45 -1.24
C ARG A 163 -17.95 7.90 -0.10
N ARG A 164 -17.56 6.79 0.51
CA ARG A 164 -18.26 6.25 1.66
C ARG A 164 -18.20 7.22 2.83
N TRP A 165 -17.02 7.72 3.18
CA TRP A 165 -16.85 8.70 4.25
C TRP A 165 -17.68 9.99 4.02
N THR A 166 -17.66 10.52 2.80
CA THR A 166 -18.47 11.70 2.47
C THR A 166 -19.98 11.43 2.51
N THR A 167 -20.40 10.22 2.15
CA THR A 167 -21.80 9.79 2.26
C THR A 167 -22.22 9.68 3.72
N ASP A 168 -21.40 9.05 4.54
CA ASP A 168 -21.66 8.90 5.97
C ASP A 168 -21.73 10.27 6.67
N LEU A 169 -20.79 11.17 6.36
CA LEU A 169 -20.82 12.55 6.87
C LEU A 169 -22.13 13.25 6.50
N SER A 170 -22.57 13.10 5.25
CA SER A 170 -23.82 13.68 4.78
C SER A 170 -25.05 13.10 5.48
N ALA A 171 -24.94 11.88 5.99
CA ALA A 171 -25.97 11.22 6.82
C ALA A 171 -25.88 11.57 8.31
N GLY A 172 -24.93 12.42 8.70
CA GLY A 172 -24.70 12.83 10.09
C GLY A 172 -23.75 11.91 10.87
N HIS A 173 -23.03 11.04 10.20
CA HIS A 173 -22.07 10.10 10.78
C HIS A 173 -20.69 10.34 10.17
N ASP A 174 -19.82 11.03 10.88
CA ASP A 174 -18.44 11.18 10.42
C ASP A 174 -17.64 9.89 10.70
N THR A 175 -17.30 9.17 9.64
CA THR A 175 -16.55 7.91 9.69
C THR A 175 -15.15 8.03 9.09
N MET A 176 -14.77 9.20 8.58
CA MET A 176 -13.40 9.41 8.07
C MET A 176 -12.41 9.38 9.24
N PRO A 177 -11.34 8.57 9.15
CA PRO A 177 -10.29 8.58 10.16
C PRO A 177 -9.60 9.95 10.25
N ALA A 178 -9.17 10.31 11.46
CA ALA A 178 -8.44 11.55 11.69
C ALA A 178 -7.06 11.57 10.98
N PHE A 179 -6.48 10.40 10.71
CA PHE A 179 -5.26 10.25 9.94
C PHE A 179 -5.44 9.19 8.86
N VAL A 180 -5.11 9.54 7.63
CA VAL A 180 -5.11 8.62 6.49
C VAL A 180 -3.75 8.66 5.82
N MET A 181 -3.12 7.51 5.67
CA MET A 181 -1.88 7.37 4.89
C MET A 181 -2.20 6.70 3.57
N LEU A 182 -1.77 7.32 2.48
CA LEU A 182 -1.97 6.85 1.12
C LEU A 182 -0.61 6.78 0.42
N ARG A 183 -0.22 5.58 -0.01
CA ARG A 183 1.03 5.35 -0.75
C ARG A 183 0.74 5.30 -2.25
N LEU A 184 1.44 6.12 -3.01
CA LEU A 184 1.42 6.16 -4.47
C LEU A 184 2.85 6.02 -4.98
N PRO A 185 3.36 4.81 -5.25
CA PRO A 185 4.81 4.56 -5.37
C PRO A 185 5.38 4.74 -6.78
N ASN A 186 4.59 5.07 -7.81
CA ASN A 186 5.08 5.03 -9.19
C ASN A 186 6.08 6.14 -9.53
N ASP A 187 6.28 7.14 -8.65
CA ASP A 187 7.39 8.10 -8.75
C ASP A 187 8.77 7.42 -8.65
N HIS A 188 8.86 6.25 -8.02
CA HIS A 188 10.09 5.47 -7.93
C HIS A 188 10.52 4.84 -9.24
N THR A 189 9.63 4.59 -10.16
CA THR A 189 9.83 3.98 -11.48
C THR A 189 10.54 2.63 -11.49
N ALA A 190 10.29 1.80 -12.49
CA ALA A 190 11.03 0.54 -12.71
C ALA A 190 12.27 0.71 -13.62
N GLY A 191 12.68 1.95 -13.86
CA GLY A 191 13.76 2.28 -14.78
C GLY A 191 13.41 1.87 -16.22
N THR A 192 14.37 1.25 -16.92
CA THR A 192 14.20 0.79 -18.30
C THR A 192 13.91 -0.71 -18.39
N ARG A 193 13.32 -1.29 -17.38
CA ARG A 193 12.99 -2.72 -17.32
C ARG A 193 11.99 -3.09 -18.42
N PRO A 194 12.31 -4.08 -19.28
CA PRO A 194 11.39 -4.52 -20.34
C PRO A 194 10.05 -5.02 -19.77
N GLY A 195 8.94 -4.62 -20.39
CA GLY A 195 7.60 -5.01 -19.97
C GLY A 195 7.02 -4.16 -18.83
N TRP A 196 7.74 -3.12 -18.40
CA TRP A 196 7.32 -2.18 -17.37
C TRP A 196 7.05 -0.79 -17.98
N PRO A 197 6.30 0.09 -17.29
CA PRO A 197 6.14 1.46 -17.74
C PRO A 197 7.50 2.17 -17.81
N THR A 198 7.63 3.11 -18.74
CA THR A 198 8.81 3.97 -18.78
C THR A 198 8.84 4.89 -17.56
N PRO A 199 10.02 5.38 -17.15
CA PRO A 199 10.11 6.34 -16.04
C PRO A 199 9.19 7.56 -16.20
N GLU A 200 9.12 8.11 -17.41
CA GLU A 200 8.22 9.24 -17.71
C GLU A 200 6.75 8.87 -17.53
N ALA A 201 6.34 7.68 -17.97
CA ALA A 201 4.97 7.21 -17.83
C ALA A 201 4.63 6.95 -16.36
N SER A 202 5.56 6.38 -15.59
CA SER A 202 5.38 6.13 -14.16
C SER A 202 5.21 7.42 -13.36
N VAL A 203 6.10 8.40 -13.58
CA VAL A 203 6.02 9.70 -12.92
C VAL A 203 4.75 10.45 -13.30
N ALA A 204 4.36 10.41 -14.58
CA ALA A 204 3.11 11.04 -15.03
C ALA A 204 1.86 10.36 -14.44
N ASP A 205 1.87 9.04 -14.27
CA ASP A 205 0.81 8.29 -13.60
C ASP A 205 0.68 8.69 -12.14
N ASN A 206 1.81 8.79 -11.44
CA ASN A 206 1.87 9.23 -10.04
C ASN A 206 1.41 10.70 -9.89
N ASP A 207 1.95 11.62 -10.66
CA ASP A 207 1.60 13.05 -10.60
C ASP A 207 0.09 13.28 -10.81
N LEU A 208 -0.47 12.62 -11.82
CA LEU A 208 -1.92 12.67 -12.04
C LEU A 208 -2.70 12.05 -10.87
N ALA A 209 -2.20 10.97 -10.26
CA ALA A 209 -2.83 10.32 -9.12
C ALA A 209 -2.87 11.26 -7.91
N VAL A 210 -1.73 11.90 -7.57
CA VAL A 210 -1.65 12.90 -6.51
C VAL A 210 -2.60 14.06 -6.78
N GLY A 211 -2.60 14.59 -8.01
CA GLY A 211 -3.52 15.66 -8.42
C GLY A 211 -4.99 15.30 -8.23
N ARG A 212 -5.39 14.07 -8.56
CA ARG A 212 -6.76 13.58 -8.35
C ARG A 212 -7.15 13.49 -6.88
N VAL A 213 -6.23 13.07 -6.01
CA VAL A 213 -6.48 13.04 -4.56
C VAL A 213 -6.66 14.47 -4.03
N ALA A 214 -5.77 15.37 -4.40
CA ALA A 214 -5.83 16.77 -3.97
C ALA A 214 -7.13 17.44 -4.47
N ASP A 215 -7.50 17.23 -5.73
CA ASP A 215 -8.75 17.75 -6.30
C ASP A 215 -9.98 17.22 -5.55
N LEU A 216 -10.01 15.90 -5.31
CA LEU A 216 -11.10 15.26 -4.58
C LEU A 216 -11.29 15.84 -3.18
N VAL A 217 -10.20 15.94 -2.41
CA VAL A 217 -10.26 16.42 -1.02
C VAL A 217 -10.62 17.90 -0.98
N SER A 218 -10.01 18.71 -1.87
CA SER A 218 -10.24 20.16 -1.90
C SER A 218 -11.66 20.56 -2.30
N HIS A 219 -12.39 19.69 -3.01
CA HIS A 219 -13.80 19.92 -3.39
C HIS A 219 -14.80 19.17 -2.48
N SER A 220 -14.35 18.68 -1.34
CA SER A 220 -15.20 17.93 -0.40
C SER A 220 -15.60 18.75 0.81
N ALA A 221 -16.58 18.25 1.56
CA ALA A 221 -16.99 18.81 2.85
C ALA A 221 -15.90 18.71 3.94
N TYR A 222 -14.82 17.95 3.68
CA TYR A 222 -13.70 17.79 4.62
C TYR A 222 -12.62 18.87 4.45
N TRP A 223 -12.65 19.67 3.37
CA TRP A 223 -11.56 20.57 3.00
C TRP A 223 -11.14 21.52 4.12
N ASP A 224 -12.11 22.17 4.78
CA ASP A 224 -11.84 23.18 5.81
C ASP A 224 -11.17 22.59 7.08
N SER A 225 -11.15 21.27 7.21
CA SER A 225 -10.60 20.54 8.37
C SER A 225 -9.51 19.55 8.00
N THR A 226 -9.04 19.56 6.75
CA THR A 226 -8.02 18.60 6.25
C THR A 226 -6.71 19.31 5.89
N ALA A 227 -5.61 18.68 6.27
CA ALA A 227 -4.28 19.00 5.77
C ALA A 227 -3.76 17.84 4.93
N ILE A 228 -3.16 18.12 3.76
CA ILE A 228 -2.52 17.15 2.86
C ILE A 228 -1.02 17.39 2.89
#